data_ca8cb58d42d3905e9c97bb9ad1997324
#
_entry.id   ca8cb58d42d3905e9c97bb9ad1997324
#
_cell.length_a   1.000
_cell.length_b   1.000
_cell.length_c   1.000
_cell.angle_alpha   90.00
_cell.angle_beta   90.00
_cell.angle_gamma   90.00
#
_symmetry.space_group_name_H-M   'P 1'
#
loop_
_entity.id
_entity.type
_entity.pdbx_description
1 polymer ?
#
loop_
_entity_poly.entity_id
_entity_poly.type
_entity_poly.pdbx_seq_one_letter_code
_entity_poly.pdbx_strand_id
1 'polypeptide(L)'
;VEEDLKSGKYKKIITRFPPEPNGFPHIGHAKSICINFGIAKDFKGSCNLRMDDTDPTKEDTKYVEALKDAVQWLGFDWGEKIYFTSDYFPKLYNYAVELIKMGKAYVDSLNEEEIREYRGTVTQAGKRSEYANRTIEENLDLFERMKNGEFKDGEHILRAKIDMSAANMKMRDPLLYRIRHAHHYRAGNAYIYPMYDFAHCLSDYMEGVTHSICTLEFENNREIYDWVLDTLKLTPPRPYQHEFARLGINYTVMSK
;
A
#
# COMPACT_ATOMS: atom_id res chain seq x y z
N VAL A 1 -11.30 18.21 5.19
CA VAL A 1 -11.76 17.73 6.52
C VAL A 1 -13.01 18.47 6.96
N GLU A 2 -12.98 19.82 7.09
CA GLU A 2 -14.14 20.60 7.55
C GLU A 2 -15.37 20.39 6.65
N GLU A 3 -15.20 20.44 5.34
CA GLU A 3 -16.27 20.21 4.37
C GLU A 3 -16.87 18.82 4.50
N ASP A 4 -16.03 17.80 4.69
CA ASP A 4 -16.47 16.42 4.82
C ASP A 4 -17.28 16.18 6.11
N LEU A 5 -16.91 16.87 7.20
CA LEU A 5 -17.68 16.85 8.44
C LEU A 5 -19.00 17.63 8.29
N LYS A 6 -18.96 18.82 7.67
CA LYS A 6 -20.16 19.66 7.45
C LYS A 6 -21.17 18.99 6.52
N SER A 7 -20.70 18.31 5.49
CA SER A 7 -21.55 17.57 4.55
C SER A 7 -22.07 16.22 5.10
N GLY A 8 -21.54 15.77 6.24
CA GLY A 8 -21.89 14.47 6.82
C GLY A 8 -21.27 13.28 6.07
N LYS A 9 -20.31 13.51 5.17
CA LYS A 9 -19.58 12.45 4.46
C LYS A 9 -18.88 11.50 5.43
N TYR A 10 -18.31 12.06 6.50
CA TYR A 10 -17.77 11.31 7.61
C TYR A 10 -18.32 11.83 8.94
N LYS A 11 -18.62 10.91 9.86
CA LYS A 11 -19.07 11.24 11.22
C LYS A 11 -17.91 11.55 12.17
N LYS A 12 -16.73 11.01 11.88
CA LYS A 12 -15.49 11.16 12.65
C LYS A 12 -14.31 11.15 11.69
N ILE A 13 -13.28 11.90 12.01
CA ILE A 13 -12.03 11.89 11.27
C ILE A 13 -11.12 10.81 11.82
N ILE A 14 -10.68 9.92 10.95
CA ILE A 14 -9.69 8.88 11.24
C ILE A 14 -8.56 9.01 10.23
N THR A 15 -7.40 9.40 10.72
CA THR A 15 -6.15 9.44 9.97
C THR A 15 -5.28 8.22 10.33
N ARG A 16 -4.11 8.09 9.76
CA ARG A 16 -3.14 7.06 10.14
C ARG A 16 -1.71 7.51 9.89
N PHE A 17 -0.81 7.00 10.70
CA PHE A 17 0.63 7.04 10.47
C PHE A 17 1.09 5.60 10.17
N PRO A 18 1.42 5.26 8.88
CA PRO A 18 1.72 3.91 8.45
C PRO A 18 3.21 3.73 8.10
N PRO A 19 4.14 3.80 9.06
CA PRO A 19 5.56 3.66 8.75
C PRO A 19 5.92 2.21 8.40
N GLU A 20 6.86 2.03 7.46
CA GLU A 20 7.59 0.77 7.28
C GLU A 20 8.58 0.58 8.44
N PRO A 21 8.55 -0.57 9.16
CA PRO A 21 9.51 -0.82 10.26
C PRO A 21 10.86 -1.34 9.73
N ASN A 22 11.49 -0.60 8.81
CA ASN A 22 12.74 -0.96 8.11
C ASN A 22 13.92 -0.03 8.43
N GLY A 23 13.77 0.86 9.40
CA GLY A 23 14.80 1.81 9.83
C GLY A 23 14.37 2.69 10.98
N PHE A 24 15.32 3.38 11.59
CA PHE A 24 15.02 4.33 12.65
C PHE A 24 14.28 5.57 12.13
N PRO A 25 13.40 6.19 12.96
CA PRO A 25 12.69 7.39 12.60
C PRO A 25 13.63 8.54 12.21
N HIS A 26 13.17 9.38 11.29
CA HIS A 26 13.85 10.60 10.86
C HIS A 26 12.86 11.77 10.78
N ILE A 27 13.34 12.97 10.44
CA ILE A 27 12.51 14.19 10.41
C ILE A 27 11.28 14.07 9.48
N GLY A 28 11.35 13.29 8.42
CA GLY A 28 10.21 13.00 7.55
C GLY A 28 9.09 12.25 8.29
N HIS A 29 9.46 11.29 9.15
CA HIS A 29 8.51 10.61 10.02
C HIS A 29 7.91 11.59 11.04
N ALA A 30 8.72 12.42 11.68
CA ALA A 30 8.24 13.42 12.65
C ALA A 30 7.21 14.36 12.02
N LYS A 31 7.46 14.84 10.80
CA LYS A 31 6.49 15.66 10.05
C LYS A 31 5.18 14.90 9.81
N SER A 32 5.25 13.66 9.34
CA SER A 32 4.06 12.84 9.07
C SER A 32 3.28 12.55 10.34
N ILE A 33 3.95 12.25 11.45
CA ILE A 33 3.34 12.08 12.77
C ILE A 33 2.59 13.35 13.17
N CYS A 34 3.26 14.51 13.17
CA CYS A 34 2.65 15.77 13.58
C CYS A 34 1.43 16.13 12.73
N ILE A 35 1.46 15.88 11.42
CA ILE A 35 0.32 16.18 10.54
C ILE A 35 -0.85 15.23 10.82
N ASN A 36 -0.61 13.93 10.80
CA ASN A 36 -1.69 12.95 10.94
C ASN A 36 -2.33 12.97 12.33
N PHE A 37 -1.53 12.98 13.39
CA PHE A 37 -2.02 13.06 14.77
C PHE A 37 -2.56 14.44 15.10
N GLY A 38 -1.95 15.52 14.57
CA GLY A 38 -2.42 16.89 14.74
C GLY A 38 -3.82 17.09 14.17
N ILE A 39 -4.05 16.70 12.92
CA ILE A 39 -5.38 16.75 12.29
C ILE A 39 -6.39 15.93 13.09
N ALA A 40 -6.04 14.71 13.48
CA ALA A 40 -6.94 13.90 14.30
C ALA A 40 -7.32 14.63 15.61
N LYS A 41 -6.36 15.22 16.28
CA LYS A 41 -6.57 15.99 17.53
C LYS A 41 -7.45 17.23 17.31
N ASP A 42 -7.14 18.03 16.29
CA ASP A 42 -7.85 19.28 16.00
C ASP A 42 -9.33 19.05 15.67
N PHE A 43 -9.64 17.95 15.00
CA PHE A 43 -11.01 17.56 14.64
C PHE A 43 -11.65 16.53 15.60
N LYS A 44 -11.07 16.31 16.80
CA LYS A 44 -11.58 15.36 17.80
C LYS A 44 -11.77 13.95 17.25
N GLY A 45 -10.92 13.57 16.32
CA GLY A 45 -10.87 12.26 15.67
C GLY A 45 -9.89 11.29 16.35
N SER A 46 -9.34 10.38 15.58
CA SER A 46 -8.28 9.46 16.00
C SER A 46 -7.26 9.26 14.88
N CYS A 47 -6.03 8.93 15.27
CA CYS A 47 -4.98 8.57 14.33
C CYS A 47 -4.52 7.13 14.63
N ASN A 48 -4.65 6.23 13.64
CA ASN A 48 -4.18 4.86 13.76
C ASN A 48 -2.65 4.81 13.57
N LEU A 49 -1.94 4.07 14.42
CA LEU A 49 -0.57 3.66 14.17
C LEU A 49 -0.61 2.30 13.49
N ARG A 50 -0.16 2.21 12.22
CA ARG A 50 -0.06 0.95 11.46
C ARG A 50 1.37 0.73 11.01
N MET A 51 1.94 -0.40 11.35
CA MET A 51 3.19 -0.85 10.75
C MET A 51 2.89 -1.41 9.36
N ASP A 52 3.46 -0.79 8.32
CA ASP A 52 3.34 -1.27 6.94
C ASP A 52 4.43 -2.32 6.70
N ASP A 53 4.17 -3.52 7.24
CA ASP A 53 5.10 -4.64 7.28
C ASP A 53 4.83 -5.63 6.13
N THR A 54 5.12 -5.20 4.90
CA THR A 54 4.94 -5.99 3.67
C THR A 54 6.25 -6.48 3.04
N ASP A 55 7.41 -6.10 3.58
CA ASP A 55 8.73 -6.55 3.11
C ASP A 55 9.50 -7.35 4.18
N PRO A 56 9.40 -8.69 4.18
CA PRO A 56 9.99 -9.54 5.21
C PRO A 56 11.52 -9.46 5.29
N THR A 57 12.18 -8.87 4.29
CA THR A 57 13.65 -8.86 4.20
C THR A 57 14.30 -7.66 4.89
N LYS A 58 13.52 -6.65 5.27
CA LYS A 58 14.03 -5.38 5.80
C LYS A 58 13.49 -5.00 7.17
N GLU A 59 12.44 -5.66 7.60
CA GLU A 59 11.66 -5.29 8.78
C GLU A 59 12.18 -5.96 10.05
N ASP A 60 12.15 -5.21 11.15
CA ASP A 60 12.65 -5.66 12.45
C ASP A 60 11.84 -5.02 13.60
N THR A 61 11.59 -5.80 14.64
CA THR A 61 10.88 -5.37 15.85
C THR A 61 11.52 -4.19 16.55
N LYS A 62 12.87 -4.03 16.47
CA LYS A 62 13.56 -2.87 17.03
C LYS A 62 13.12 -1.54 16.39
N TYR A 63 12.77 -1.57 15.10
CA TYR A 63 12.27 -0.38 14.41
C TYR A 63 10.81 -0.09 14.77
N VAL A 64 10.01 -1.14 15.03
CA VAL A 64 8.65 -0.97 15.56
C VAL A 64 8.69 -0.22 16.89
N GLU A 65 9.54 -0.64 17.83
CA GLU A 65 9.67 0.06 19.12
C GLU A 65 10.18 1.49 18.96
N ALA A 66 11.19 1.73 18.12
CA ALA A 66 11.68 3.08 17.85
C ALA A 66 10.62 4.00 17.23
N LEU A 67 9.73 3.48 16.39
CA LEU A 67 8.62 4.24 15.81
C LEU A 67 7.56 4.57 16.85
N LYS A 68 7.24 3.67 17.75
CA LYS A 68 6.35 3.90 18.90
C LYS A 68 6.91 5.00 19.81
N ASP A 69 8.18 4.87 20.19
CA ASP A 69 8.88 5.86 21.02
C ASP A 69 8.87 7.25 20.38
N ALA A 70 9.06 7.34 19.07
CA ALA A 70 9.03 8.61 18.34
C ALA A 70 7.65 9.27 18.38
N VAL A 71 6.55 8.51 18.25
CA VAL A 71 5.18 9.05 18.36
C VAL A 71 4.94 9.60 19.77
N GLN A 72 5.32 8.83 20.81
CA GLN A 72 5.16 9.25 22.21
C GLN A 72 6.06 10.43 22.55
N TRP A 73 7.30 10.45 22.08
CA TRP A 73 8.24 11.57 22.29
C TRP A 73 7.73 12.89 21.69
N LEU A 74 7.01 12.82 20.56
CA LEU A 74 6.34 13.97 19.95
C LEU A 74 5.04 14.39 20.67
N GLY A 75 4.67 13.71 21.76
CA GLY A 75 3.51 14.04 22.58
C GLY A 75 2.18 13.52 22.03
N PHE A 76 2.21 12.50 21.19
CA PHE A 76 1.02 11.86 20.65
C PHE A 76 0.81 10.45 21.20
N ASP A 77 -0.44 10.00 21.08
CA ASP A 77 -0.88 8.67 21.48
C ASP A 77 -1.81 8.10 20.40
N TRP A 78 -1.61 6.82 20.05
CA TRP A 78 -2.42 6.11 19.06
C TRP A 78 -3.57 5.31 19.69
N GLY A 79 -3.71 5.32 21.02
CA GLY A 79 -4.69 4.54 21.76
C GLY A 79 -4.20 3.11 22.09
N GLU A 80 -5.14 2.19 22.19
CA GLU A 80 -4.85 0.83 22.71
C GLU A 80 -4.26 -0.10 21.65
N LYS A 81 -4.53 0.11 20.37
CA LYS A 81 -4.23 -0.84 19.30
C LYS A 81 -3.22 -0.32 18.30
N ILE A 82 -2.20 -1.10 18.07
CA ILE A 82 -1.31 -0.95 16.90
C ILE A 82 -1.79 -1.92 15.82
N TYR A 83 -1.88 -1.43 14.61
CA TYR A 83 -2.23 -2.22 13.43
C TYR A 83 -0.96 -2.68 12.71
N PHE A 84 -1.06 -3.83 12.07
CA PHE A 84 -0.01 -4.38 11.22
C PHE A 84 -0.62 -4.83 9.90
N THR A 85 0.00 -4.46 8.78
CA THR A 85 -0.47 -4.88 7.46
C THR A 85 -0.44 -6.41 7.31
N SER A 86 0.53 -7.07 7.94
CA SER A 86 0.63 -8.53 7.97
C SER A 86 -0.58 -9.24 8.60
N ASP A 87 -1.30 -8.61 9.52
CA ASP A 87 -2.53 -9.17 10.09
C ASP A 87 -3.66 -9.28 9.03
N TYR A 88 -3.53 -8.54 7.93
CA TYR A 88 -4.51 -8.53 6.83
C TYR A 88 -4.15 -9.44 5.66
N PHE A 89 -3.00 -10.10 5.64
CA PHE A 89 -2.56 -10.95 4.52
C PHE A 89 -3.63 -11.92 4.03
N PRO A 90 -4.39 -12.64 4.89
CA PRO A 90 -5.47 -13.51 4.41
C PRO A 90 -6.59 -12.75 3.69
N LYS A 91 -6.96 -11.56 4.17
CA LYS A 91 -7.99 -10.73 3.55
C LYS A 91 -7.50 -10.10 2.24
N LEU A 92 -6.26 -9.63 2.21
CA LEU A 92 -5.62 -9.09 1.01
C LEU A 92 -5.53 -10.15 -0.09
N TYR A 93 -5.19 -11.39 0.27
CA TYR A 93 -5.21 -12.52 -0.66
C TYR A 93 -6.60 -12.72 -1.26
N ASN A 94 -7.65 -12.70 -0.44
CA ASN A 94 -9.02 -12.86 -0.93
C ASN A 94 -9.43 -11.71 -1.87
N TYR A 95 -9.07 -10.47 -1.58
CA TYR A 95 -9.31 -9.35 -2.50
C TYR A 95 -8.56 -9.51 -3.84
N ALA A 96 -7.33 -10.04 -3.81
CA ALA A 96 -6.60 -10.35 -5.05
C ALA A 96 -7.29 -11.45 -5.87
N VAL A 97 -7.79 -12.50 -5.20
CA VAL A 97 -8.60 -13.56 -5.83
C VAL A 97 -9.87 -12.97 -6.47
N GLU A 98 -10.55 -12.03 -5.80
CA GLU A 98 -11.72 -11.37 -6.40
C GLU A 98 -11.35 -10.55 -7.65
N LEU A 99 -10.23 -9.83 -7.65
CA LEU A 99 -9.75 -9.14 -8.85
C LEU A 99 -9.47 -10.11 -10.01
N ILE A 100 -8.89 -11.28 -9.73
CA ILE A 100 -8.67 -12.33 -10.75
C ILE A 100 -10.02 -12.81 -11.31
N LYS A 101 -10.98 -13.14 -10.45
CA LYS A 101 -12.33 -13.58 -10.87
C LYS A 101 -13.06 -12.56 -11.71
N MET A 102 -12.83 -11.27 -11.46
CA MET A 102 -13.37 -10.17 -12.27
C MET A 102 -12.62 -9.95 -13.59
N GLY A 103 -11.55 -10.70 -13.87
CA GLY A 103 -10.65 -10.46 -15.00
C GLY A 103 -9.87 -9.15 -14.91
N LYS A 104 -9.69 -8.62 -13.70
CA LYS A 104 -8.99 -7.36 -13.39
C LYS A 104 -7.58 -7.55 -12.85
N ALA A 105 -7.14 -8.80 -12.70
CA ALA A 105 -5.78 -9.15 -12.38
C ALA A 105 -5.38 -10.44 -13.10
N TYR A 106 -4.09 -10.61 -13.36
CA TYR A 106 -3.53 -11.78 -14.01
C TYR A 106 -2.13 -12.10 -13.47
N VAL A 107 -1.77 -13.37 -13.50
CA VAL A 107 -0.42 -13.83 -13.18
C VAL A 107 0.48 -13.63 -14.39
N ASP A 108 1.52 -12.84 -14.24
CA ASP A 108 2.51 -12.56 -15.27
C ASP A 108 3.78 -13.37 -15.01
N SER A 109 4.39 -13.88 -16.07
CA SER A 109 5.63 -14.66 -16.03
C SER A 109 6.80 -13.94 -16.71
N LEU A 110 6.65 -12.65 -17.02
CA LEU A 110 7.74 -11.80 -17.48
C LEU A 110 8.73 -11.55 -16.34
N ASN A 111 10.02 -11.56 -16.66
CA ASN A 111 11.06 -11.16 -15.71
C ASN A 111 11.09 -9.62 -15.52
N GLU A 112 11.91 -9.14 -14.58
CA GLU A 112 11.95 -7.72 -14.22
C GLU A 112 12.39 -6.82 -15.40
N GLU A 113 13.33 -7.28 -16.25
CA GLU A 113 13.80 -6.52 -17.41
C GLU A 113 12.71 -6.39 -18.47
N GLU A 114 12.04 -7.50 -18.78
CA GLU A 114 10.91 -7.54 -19.71
C GLU A 114 9.75 -6.66 -19.23
N ILE A 115 9.42 -6.70 -17.93
CA ILE A 115 8.38 -5.84 -17.34
C ILE A 115 8.75 -4.36 -17.51
N ARG A 116 10.02 -4.01 -17.29
CA ARG A 116 10.50 -2.63 -17.47
C ARG A 116 10.38 -2.18 -18.92
N GLU A 117 10.78 -3.04 -19.86
CA GLU A 117 10.64 -2.77 -21.30
C GLU A 117 9.17 -2.63 -21.70
N TYR A 118 8.32 -3.58 -21.30
CA TYR A 118 6.91 -3.60 -21.65
C TYR A 118 6.13 -2.43 -21.06
N ARG A 119 6.56 -1.87 -19.92
CA ARG A 119 5.93 -0.68 -19.33
C ARG A 119 6.05 0.54 -20.22
N GLY A 120 7.06 0.60 -21.10
CA GLY A 120 7.34 1.76 -21.95
C GLY A 120 7.91 2.94 -21.16
N THR A 121 7.75 4.14 -21.71
CA THR A 121 8.27 5.38 -21.12
C THR A 121 7.15 6.41 -20.94
N VAL A 122 7.46 7.58 -20.39
CA VAL A 122 6.49 8.68 -20.27
C VAL A 122 5.97 9.18 -21.64
N THR A 123 6.75 8.97 -22.70
CA THR A 123 6.41 9.39 -24.07
C THR A 123 5.97 8.24 -24.98
N GLN A 124 6.12 7.01 -24.52
CA GLN A 124 5.76 5.81 -25.29
C GLN A 124 4.82 4.94 -24.46
N ALA A 125 3.69 4.55 -25.05
CA ALA A 125 2.77 3.60 -24.45
C ALA A 125 3.47 2.27 -24.17
N GLY A 126 3.04 1.60 -23.11
CA GLY A 126 3.50 0.25 -22.80
C GLY A 126 2.81 -0.81 -23.67
N LYS A 127 3.36 -2.02 -23.62
CA LYS A 127 2.82 -3.22 -24.25
C LYS A 127 2.32 -4.16 -23.16
N ARG A 128 1.10 -4.67 -23.31
CA ARG A 128 0.60 -5.68 -22.37
C ARG A 128 1.27 -7.03 -22.60
N SER A 129 1.60 -7.72 -21.51
CA SER A 129 2.12 -9.08 -21.52
C SER A 129 1.12 -10.04 -22.20
N GLU A 130 1.61 -11.03 -22.95
CA GLU A 130 0.79 -12.09 -23.52
C GLU A 130 0.12 -12.94 -22.43
N TYR A 131 0.72 -13.04 -21.25
CA TYR A 131 0.17 -13.76 -20.09
C TYR A 131 -1.13 -13.15 -19.56
N ALA A 132 -1.45 -11.90 -19.93
CA ALA A 132 -2.75 -11.28 -19.61
C ALA A 132 -3.94 -11.91 -20.37
N ASN A 133 -3.67 -12.85 -21.30
CA ASN A 133 -4.68 -13.62 -22.02
C ASN A 133 -4.99 -14.98 -21.37
N ARG A 134 -4.32 -15.34 -20.28
CA ARG A 134 -4.65 -16.53 -19.48
C ARG A 134 -6.10 -16.46 -19.00
N THR A 135 -6.75 -17.60 -18.94
CA THR A 135 -8.10 -17.71 -18.41
C THR A 135 -8.15 -17.36 -16.92
N ILE A 136 -9.36 -17.14 -16.39
CA ILE A 136 -9.54 -16.88 -14.95
C ILE A 136 -9.06 -18.10 -14.15
N GLU A 137 -9.38 -19.31 -14.61
CA GLU A 137 -9.05 -20.58 -13.98
C GLU A 137 -7.53 -20.78 -13.92
N GLU A 138 -6.81 -20.52 -15.02
CA GLU A 138 -5.34 -20.59 -15.07
C GLU A 138 -4.70 -19.59 -14.11
N ASN A 139 -5.22 -18.37 -14.05
CA ASN A 139 -4.72 -17.34 -13.13
C ASN A 139 -4.97 -17.69 -11.66
N LEU A 140 -6.13 -18.28 -11.33
CA LEU A 140 -6.44 -18.73 -9.98
C LEU A 140 -5.54 -19.90 -9.56
N ASP A 141 -5.33 -20.89 -10.42
CA ASP A 141 -4.43 -22.01 -10.17
C ASP A 141 -2.99 -21.54 -9.92
N LEU A 142 -2.47 -20.69 -10.81
CA LEU A 142 -1.12 -20.15 -10.66
C LEU A 142 -0.96 -19.32 -9.39
N PHE A 143 -1.94 -18.47 -9.05
CA PHE A 143 -1.87 -17.65 -7.85
C PHE A 143 -1.93 -18.47 -6.56
N GLU A 144 -2.72 -19.55 -6.54
CA GLU A 144 -2.73 -20.50 -5.43
C GLU A 144 -1.38 -21.23 -5.29
N ARG A 145 -0.81 -21.68 -6.39
CA ARG A 145 0.52 -22.33 -6.41
C ARG A 145 1.65 -21.38 -6.01
N MET A 146 1.56 -20.09 -6.39
CA MET A 146 2.46 -19.04 -5.88
C MET A 146 2.39 -18.96 -4.35
N LYS A 147 1.17 -18.95 -3.78
CA LYS A 147 0.94 -18.92 -2.33
C LYS A 147 1.50 -20.17 -1.64
N ASN A 148 1.46 -21.31 -2.29
CA ASN A 148 1.96 -22.58 -1.77
C ASN A 148 3.50 -22.74 -1.88
N GLY A 149 4.19 -21.77 -2.51
CA GLY A 149 5.65 -21.76 -2.62
C GLY A 149 6.21 -22.68 -3.70
N GLU A 150 5.42 -23.03 -4.71
CA GLU A 150 5.86 -23.93 -5.79
C GLU A 150 6.84 -23.27 -6.77
N PHE A 151 6.89 -21.92 -6.79
CA PHE A 151 7.69 -21.14 -7.73
C PHE A 151 8.80 -20.36 -7.04
N LYS A 152 9.88 -20.07 -7.74
CA LYS A 152 11.01 -19.27 -7.23
C LYS A 152 10.70 -17.78 -7.21
N ASP A 153 11.49 -17.03 -6.43
CA ASP A 153 11.47 -15.57 -6.44
C ASP A 153 11.64 -15.03 -7.87
N GLY A 154 10.74 -14.13 -8.27
CA GLY A 154 10.75 -13.50 -9.58
C GLY A 154 10.21 -14.33 -10.74
N GLU A 155 9.80 -15.59 -10.52
CA GLU A 155 9.27 -16.47 -11.59
C GLU A 155 7.86 -16.04 -12.02
N HIS A 156 7.03 -15.63 -11.05
CA HIS A 156 5.69 -15.12 -11.28
C HIS A 156 5.39 -13.93 -10.38
N ILE A 157 4.53 -13.05 -10.88
CA ILE A 157 3.96 -11.93 -10.14
C ILE A 157 2.47 -11.82 -10.44
N LEU A 158 1.69 -11.24 -9.54
CA LEU A 158 0.31 -10.84 -9.85
C LEU A 158 0.29 -9.37 -10.27
N ARG A 159 -0.33 -9.07 -11.40
CA ARG A 159 -0.50 -7.70 -11.91
C ARG A 159 -1.97 -7.34 -12.04
N ALA A 160 -2.29 -6.08 -11.79
CA ALA A 160 -3.59 -5.52 -12.18
C ALA A 160 -3.67 -5.41 -13.71
N LYS A 161 -4.87 -5.55 -14.27
CA LYS A 161 -5.17 -5.37 -15.70
C LYS A 161 -5.91 -4.06 -15.89
N ILE A 162 -5.18 -2.98 -16.16
CA ILE A 162 -5.71 -1.61 -16.21
C ILE A 162 -5.54 -1.01 -17.62
N ASP A 163 -4.48 -0.23 -17.84
CA ASP A 163 -4.23 0.46 -19.11
C ASP A 163 -2.73 0.67 -19.36
N MET A 164 -2.19 -0.02 -20.35
CA MET A 164 -0.77 0.10 -20.73
C MET A 164 -0.44 1.39 -21.47
N SER A 165 -1.46 2.17 -21.87
CA SER A 165 -1.30 3.49 -22.51
C SER A 165 -1.44 4.67 -21.55
N ALA A 166 -1.78 4.41 -20.28
CA ALA A 166 -1.99 5.46 -19.29
C ALA A 166 -0.79 6.42 -19.19
N ALA A 167 -1.06 7.72 -19.10
CA ALA A 167 -0.04 8.73 -18.89
C ALA A 167 0.67 8.54 -17.54
N ASN A 168 -0.09 8.21 -16.51
CA ASN A 168 0.44 7.79 -15.22
C ASN A 168 0.98 6.35 -15.33
N MET A 169 2.30 6.22 -15.30
CA MET A 169 2.96 4.92 -15.42
C MET A 169 2.62 3.94 -14.28
N LYS A 170 2.11 4.43 -13.14
CA LYS A 170 1.60 3.61 -12.05
C LYS A 170 0.34 2.84 -12.42
N MET A 171 -0.39 3.26 -13.47
CA MET A 171 -1.59 2.61 -13.97
C MET A 171 -1.33 1.58 -15.08
N ARG A 172 -0.07 1.41 -15.50
CA ARG A 172 0.32 0.47 -16.56
C ARG A 172 0.51 -0.93 -16.00
N ASP A 173 -0.59 -1.61 -15.76
CA ASP A 173 -0.67 -2.97 -15.19
C ASP A 173 0.31 -3.16 -14.00
N PRO A 174 0.09 -2.44 -12.88
CA PRO A 174 1.00 -2.47 -11.74
C PRO A 174 1.03 -3.83 -11.03
N LEU A 175 2.13 -4.08 -10.33
CA LEU A 175 2.30 -5.27 -9.49
C LEU A 175 1.39 -5.18 -8.26
N LEU A 176 0.67 -6.28 -7.98
CA LEU A 176 -0.16 -6.44 -6.78
C LEU A 176 0.48 -7.40 -5.77
N TYR A 177 1.12 -8.48 -6.24
CA TYR A 177 1.83 -9.47 -5.42
C TYR A 177 3.12 -9.91 -6.07
N ARG A 178 4.10 -10.23 -5.23
CA ARG A 178 5.38 -10.84 -5.62
C ARG A 178 5.63 -12.12 -4.84
N ILE A 179 6.41 -13.04 -5.40
CA ILE A 179 6.97 -14.19 -4.69
C ILE A 179 8.23 -13.72 -3.95
N ARG A 180 8.33 -14.11 -2.68
CA ARG A 180 9.52 -13.90 -1.86
C ARG A 180 9.65 -15.01 -0.83
N HIS A 181 10.66 -15.86 -0.95
CA HIS A 181 10.97 -16.90 0.02
C HIS A 181 11.76 -16.31 1.19
N ALA A 182 11.04 -15.70 2.12
CA ALA A 182 11.63 -15.11 3.32
C ALA A 182 10.70 -15.29 4.52
N HIS A 183 11.31 -15.41 5.71
CA HIS A 183 10.56 -15.49 6.96
C HIS A 183 10.11 -14.08 7.37
N HIS A 184 8.81 -13.91 7.52
CA HIS A 184 8.25 -12.67 8.04
C HIS A 184 8.18 -12.72 9.56
N TYR A 185 8.67 -11.68 10.23
CA TYR A 185 8.81 -11.65 11.71
C TYR A 185 7.47 -11.82 12.48
N ARG A 186 6.32 -11.59 11.83
CA ARG A 186 4.97 -11.80 12.39
C ARG A 186 4.18 -12.90 11.69
N ALA A 187 4.14 -12.88 10.36
CA ALA A 187 3.34 -13.83 9.56
C ALA A 187 4.01 -15.20 9.37
N GLY A 188 5.26 -15.36 9.81
CA GLY A 188 5.98 -16.62 9.67
C GLY A 188 6.41 -16.90 8.22
N ASN A 189 6.33 -18.15 7.78
CA ASN A 189 6.71 -18.53 6.43
C ASN A 189 5.56 -18.26 5.46
N ALA A 190 5.62 -17.15 4.76
CA ALA A 190 4.80 -16.84 3.60
C ALA A 190 5.68 -16.84 2.36
N TYR A 191 5.09 -17.13 1.19
CA TYR A 191 5.79 -17.20 -0.08
C TYR A 191 5.39 -16.08 -1.03
N ILE A 192 4.26 -15.42 -0.80
CA ILE A 192 3.80 -14.26 -1.56
C ILE A 192 3.50 -13.10 -0.64
N TYR A 193 3.83 -11.90 -1.10
CA TYR A 193 3.65 -10.66 -0.36
C TYR A 193 2.95 -9.62 -1.22
N PRO A 194 1.96 -8.90 -0.66
CA PRO A 194 1.29 -7.83 -1.38
C PRO A 194 2.24 -6.66 -1.58
N MET A 195 2.08 -5.95 -2.69
CA MET A 195 2.77 -4.69 -2.93
C MET A 195 2.08 -3.54 -2.21
N TYR A 196 2.85 -2.50 -1.88
CA TYR A 196 2.38 -1.31 -1.19
C TYR A 196 1.08 -0.74 -1.79
N ASP A 197 1.05 -0.50 -3.10
CA ASP A 197 -0.09 0.13 -3.77
C ASP A 197 -1.41 -0.65 -3.60
N PHE A 198 -1.32 -1.96 -3.43
CA PHE A 198 -2.48 -2.83 -3.20
C PHE A 198 -2.83 -2.95 -1.70
N ALA A 199 -1.84 -3.18 -0.85
CA ALA A 199 -2.06 -3.40 0.57
C ALA A 199 -2.54 -2.13 1.30
N HIS A 200 -1.99 -0.98 0.94
CA HIS A 200 -2.17 0.28 1.64
C HIS A 200 -3.62 0.77 1.62
N CYS A 201 -4.24 0.88 0.45
CA CYS A 201 -5.62 1.33 0.30
C CYS A 201 -6.64 0.40 1.00
N LEU A 202 -6.40 -0.91 0.92
CA LEU A 202 -7.26 -1.92 1.56
C LEU A 202 -7.09 -1.94 3.07
N SER A 203 -5.87 -1.75 3.59
CA SER A 203 -5.63 -1.59 5.02
C SER A 203 -6.32 -0.33 5.56
N ASP A 204 -6.20 0.80 4.87
CA ASP A 204 -6.91 2.03 5.21
C ASP A 204 -8.43 1.80 5.29
N TYR A 205 -8.99 1.09 4.30
CA TYR A 205 -10.42 0.75 4.27
C TYR A 205 -10.82 -0.14 5.47
N MET A 206 -10.07 -1.20 5.73
CA MET A 206 -10.37 -2.14 6.82
C MET A 206 -10.26 -1.52 8.21
N GLU A 207 -9.42 -0.50 8.36
CA GLU A 207 -9.22 0.26 9.60
C GLU A 207 -10.19 1.44 9.76
N GLY A 208 -11.05 1.67 8.78
CA GLY A 208 -12.01 2.78 8.80
C GLY A 208 -11.36 4.15 8.66
N VAL A 209 -10.16 4.24 8.12
CA VAL A 209 -9.49 5.50 7.80
C VAL A 209 -10.38 6.33 6.88
N THR A 210 -10.49 7.62 7.16
CA THR A 210 -11.27 8.56 6.36
C THR A 210 -10.38 9.41 5.46
N HIS A 211 -9.27 9.88 6.01
CA HIS A 211 -8.31 10.75 5.33
C HIS A 211 -6.94 10.06 5.34
N SER A 212 -6.56 9.54 4.19
CA SER A 212 -5.27 8.90 3.93
C SER A 212 -4.24 9.97 3.57
N ILE A 213 -3.62 10.59 4.58
CA ILE A 213 -2.73 11.75 4.39
C ILE A 213 -1.29 11.27 4.22
N CYS A 214 -0.64 11.63 3.12
CA CYS A 214 0.71 11.22 2.77
C CYS A 214 1.54 12.36 2.16
N THR A 215 2.81 12.10 1.88
CA THR A 215 3.68 13.08 1.20
C THR A 215 3.35 13.19 -0.28
N LEU A 216 3.68 14.34 -0.90
CA LEU A 216 3.46 14.59 -2.34
C LEU A 216 4.11 13.54 -3.25
N GLU A 217 5.07 12.79 -2.76
CA GLU A 217 5.72 11.69 -3.50
C GLU A 217 4.76 10.59 -3.93
N PHE A 218 3.62 10.45 -3.24
CA PHE A 218 2.59 9.47 -3.52
C PHE A 218 1.43 10.00 -4.39
N GLU A 219 1.54 11.21 -4.95
CA GLU A 219 0.48 11.78 -5.80
C GLU A 219 0.09 10.86 -6.95
N ASN A 220 1.07 10.29 -7.65
CA ASN A 220 0.84 9.35 -8.75
C ASN A 220 0.25 8.00 -8.30
N ASN A 221 0.26 7.70 -7.00
CA ASN A 221 -0.30 6.47 -6.46
C ASN A 221 -1.81 6.61 -6.16
N ARG A 222 -2.37 7.84 -6.18
CA ARG A 222 -3.78 8.08 -5.90
C ARG A 222 -4.71 7.36 -6.88
N GLU A 223 -4.38 7.36 -8.16
CA GLU A 223 -5.21 6.69 -9.17
C GLU A 223 -5.33 5.18 -8.93
N ILE A 224 -4.23 4.52 -8.57
CA ILE A 224 -4.31 3.08 -8.25
C ILE A 224 -5.00 2.83 -6.92
N TYR A 225 -4.83 3.72 -5.93
CA TYR A 225 -5.54 3.68 -4.66
C TYR A 225 -7.06 3.66 -4.90
N ASP A 226 -7.57 4.63 -5.67
CA ASP A 226 -8.98 4.73 -6.00
C ASP A 226 -9.44 3.56 -6.89
N TRP A 227 -8.64 3.16 -7.87
CA TRP A 227 -8.94 2.05 -8.76
C TRP A 227 -9.18 0.73 -8.01
N VAL A 228 -8.36 0.43 -6.99
CA VAL A 228 -8.53 -0.80 -6.18
C VAL A 228 -9.85 -0.76 -5.43
N LEU A 229 -10.15 0.35 -4.74
CA LEU A 229 -11.38 0.49 -3.96
C LEU A 229 -12.64 0.46 -4.84
N ASP A 230 -12.58 1.09 -6.02
CA ASP A 230 -13.69 1.14 -6.97
C ASP A 230 -13.93 -0.19 -7.65
N THR A 231 -12.86 -0.86 -8.10
CA THR A 231 -12.96 -2.15 -8.79
C THR A 231 -13.52 -3.23 -7.88
N LEU A 232 -13.11 -3.26 -6.62
CA LEU A 232 -13.64 -4.17 -5.60
C LEU A 232 -15.03 -3.76 -5.09
N LYS A 233 -15.58 -2.63 -5.54
CA LYS A 233 -16.90 -2.10 -5.16
C LYS A 233 -17.09 -2.02 -3.64
N LEU A 234 -16.03 -1.60 -2.94
CA LEU A 234 -16.08 -1.51 -1.49
C LEU A 234 -17.10 -0.46 -1.05
N THR A 235 -17.88 -0.77 -0.02
CA THR A 235 -18.99 0.09 0.42
C THR A 235 -18.50 1.32 1.18
N PRO A 236 -19.13 2.52 1.01
CA PRO A 236 -18.82 3.68 1.85
C PRO A 236 -19.14 3.45 3.34
N PRO A 237 -18.46 4.17 4.26
CA PRO A 237 -17.46 5.19 3.98
C PRO A 237 -16.13 4.59 3.52
N ARG A 238 -15.51 5.21 2.51
CA ARG A 238 -14.20 4.80 1.98
C ARG A 238 -13.16 5.87 2.30
N PRO A 239 -11.90 5.46 2.56
CA PRO A 239 -10.81 6.40 2.70
C PRO A 239 -10.53 7.08 1.37
N TYR A 240 -9.91 8.27 1.43
CA TYR A 240 -9.35 8.85 0.27
C TYR A 240 -8.02 9.58 0.51
N GLN A 241 -7.14 9.57 -0.49
CA GLN A 241 -5.77 10.00 -0.36
C GLN A 241 -5.64 11.50 -0.56
N HIS A 242 -4.90 12.14 0.35
CA HIS A 242 -4.49 13.54 0.28
C HIS A 242 -2.99 13.68 0.47
N GLU A 243 -2.36 14.50 -0.34
CA GLU A 243 -0.93 14.75 -0.24
C GLU A 243 -0.65 16.12 0.37
N PHE A 244 0.41 16.16 1.17
CA PHE A 244 0.96 17.41 1.70
C PHE A 244 2.35 17.69 1.11
N ALA A 245 2.68 19.01 1.02
CA ALA A 245 3.93 19.47 0.45
C ALA A 245 5.16 18.97 1.22
N ARG A 246 6.30 18.87 0.53
CA ARG A 246 7.59 18.53 1.14
C ARG A 246 7.99 19.57 2.20
N LEU A 247 8.66 19.12 3.25
CA LEU A 247 9.32 20.00 4.21
C LEU A 247 10.67 20.44 3.62
N GLY A 248 10.83 21.72 3.37
CA GLY A 248 12.12 22.32 3.05
C GLY A 248 12.80 22.82 4.33
N ILE A 249 14.05 22.45 4.54
CA ILE A 249 14.90 22.99 5.61
C ILE A 249 16.12 23.62 4.95
N ASN A 250 16.35 24.90 5.26
CA ASN A 250 17.52 25.62 4.77
C ASN A 250 18.74 25.35 5.66
N TYR A 251 19.92 25.45 5.08
CA TYR A 251 21.21 25.33 5.77
C TYR A 251 21.46 23.96 6.46
N THR A 252 20.76 22.92 6.05
CA THR A 252 20.89 21.57 6.63
C THR A 252 20.92 20.52 5.53
N VAL A 253 21.85 19.57 5.64
CA VAL A 253 21.89 18.38 4.77
C VAL A 253 20.88 17.36 5.27
N MET A 254 19.95 16.95 4.41
CA MET A 254 18.85 16.04 4.72
C MET A 254 19.05 14.63 4.13
N SER A 255 20.28 14.29 3.73
CA SER A 255 20.56 12.95 3.23
C SER A 255 21.03 12.00 4.35
N LYS A 256 20.73 10.72 4.17
CA LYS A 256 21.30 9.63 4.98
C LYS A 256 22.75 9.39 4.58
#